data_1bdf4bef9ae9c740907516c6e1771f0c
#
_entry.id   1bdf4bef9ae9c740907516c6e1771f0c
#
_cell.length_a   1.000
_cell.length_b   1.000
_cell.length_c   1.000
_cell.angle_alpha   90.00
_cell.angle_beta   90.00
_cell.angle_gamma   90.00
#
_symmetry.space_group_name_H-M   'P 1'
#
loop_
_entity.id
_entity.type
_entity.pdbx_description
1 polymer ?
#
loop_
_entity_poly.entity_id
_entity_poly.type
_entity_poly.pdbx_seq_one_letter_code
_entity_poly.pdbx_strand_id
1 'polypeptide(L)'
;MHSFVVPILGHERGFSAFAIGVVLGAFATAVALIRVVIPTLAHRLRESTVLVGAMLWTAAVFAVYPFVRTPWAMGTCAVLLGFALGSVQPMIMATLHQITPHDRHGEAIGLRSMTINFSSAVMPLLFGLGGAALGAASLFWVMAAAVGAGSYAARHVGRESAPVAYRA
;
A
#
# COMPACT_ATOMS: atom_id res chain seq x y z
N MET A 1 8.20 1.48 -0.05
CA MET A 1 8.71 1.14 -1.39
C MET A 1 8.55 2.29 -2.39
N HIS A 2 7.34 2.76 -2.74
CA HIS A 2 7.12 3.79 -3.76
C HIS A 2 8.05 5.01 -3.62
N SER A 3 8.08 5.64 -2.45
CA SER A 3 8.91 6.83 -2.18
C SER A 3 10.43 6.58 -2.23
N PHE A 4 10.87 5.32 -2.22
CA PHE A 4 12.27 4.94 -2.29
C PHE A 4 12.67 4.55 -3.72
N VAL A 5 11.88 3.73 -4.39
CA VAL A 5 12.24 3.17 -5.70
C VAL A 5 11.91 4.11 -6.86
N VAL A 6 10.87 4.96 -6.72
CA VAL A 6 10.51 5.93 -7.77
C VAL A 6 11.62 6.95 -8.07
N PRO A 7 12.30 7.54 -7.08
CA PRO A 7 13.45 8.42 -7.35
C PRO A 7 14.58 7.71 -8.11
N ILE A 8 14.88 6.47 -7.75
CA ILE A 8 15.93 5.66 -8.40
C ILE A 8 15.55 5.42 -9.86
N LEU A 9 14.34 4.88 -10.09
CA LEU A 9 13.85 4.59 -11.43
C LEU A 9 13.71 5.86 -12.30
N GLY A 10 13.29 6.96 -11.70
CA GLY A 10 13.18 8.25 -12.37
C GLY A 10 14.55 8.80 -12.78
N HIS A 11 15.55 8.65 -11.91
CA HIS A 11 16.92 9.05 -12.19
C HIS A 11 17.56 8.18 -13.29
N GLU A 12 17.39 6.86 -13.23
CA GLU A 12 17.83 5.93 -14.29
C GLU A 12 17.23 6.27 -15.67
N ARG A 13 16.05 6.87 -15.69
CA ARG A 13 15.35 7.30 -16.92
C ARG A 13 15.67 8.73 -17.36
N GLY A 14 16.57 9.40 -16.66
CA GLY A 14 16.97 10.77 -16.96
C GLY A 14 15.91 11.83 -16.63
N PHE A 15 14.97 11.54 -15.72
CA PHE A 15 14.00 12.54 -15.30
C PHE A 15 14.63 13.59 -14.39
N SER A 16 14.20 14.85 -14.55
CA SER A 16 14.66 15.93 -13.68
C SER A 16 14.20 15.71 -12.23
N ALA A 17 14.96 16.20 -11.26
CA ALA A 17 14.59 16.17 -9.85
C ALA A 17 13.21 16.81 -9.60
N PHE A 18 12.87 17.86 -10.35
CA PHE A 18 11.55 18.50 -10.31
C PHE A 18 10.44 17.53 -10.73
N ALA A 19 10.61 16.81 -11.84
CA ALA A 19 9.62 15.84 -12.30
C ALA A 19 9.40 14.70 -11.27
N ILE A 20 10.49 14.19 -10.68
CA ILE A 20 10.42 13.19 -9.60
C ILE A 20 9.69 13.75 -8.38
N GLY A 21 9.98 14.99 -7.99
CA GLY A 21 9.28 15.67 -6.89
C GLY A 21 7.79 15.83 -7.15
N VAL A 22 7.39 16.19 -8.37
CA VAL A 22 5.97 16.27 -8.76
C VAL A 22 5.28 14.91 -8.67
N VAL A 23 5.92 13.83 -9.11
CA VAL A 23 5.38 12.46 -9.01
C VAL A 23 5.16 12.05 -7.56
N LEU A 24 6.13 12.32 -6.68
CA LEU A 24 6.00 12.03 -5.24
C LEU A 24 4.96 12.92 -4.56
N GLY A 25 4.87 14.19 -4.93
CA GLY A 25 3.85 15.13 -4.47
C GLY A 25 2.44 14.70 -4.88
N ALA A 26 2.26 14.27 -6.13
CA ALA A 26 1.00 13.75 -6.64
C ALA A 26 0.55 12.49 -5.87
N PHE A 27 1.47 11.58 -5.57
CA PHE A 27 1.21 10.42 -4.71
C PHE A 27 0.74 10.86 -3.31
N ALA A 28 1.48 11.76 -2.66
CA ALA A 28 1.15 12.23 -1.31
C ALA A 28 -0.21 12.93 -1.26
N THR A 29 -0.52 13.76 -2.27
CA THR A 29 -1.82 14.43 -2.41
C THR A 29 -2.95 13.42 -2.58
N ALA A 30 -2.79 12.41 -3.44
CA ALA A 30 -3.78 11.36 -3.63
C ALA A 30 -4.04 10.57 -2.33
N VAL A 31 -2.97 10.23 -1.58
CA VAL A 31 -3.09 9.59 -0.26
C VAL A 31 -3.86 10.47 0.73
N ALA A 32 -3.57 11.77 0.78
CA ALA A 32 -4.26 12.70 1.68
C ALA A 32 -5.74 12.84 1.32
N LEU A 33 -6.06 13.00 0.04
CA LEU A 33 -7.43 13.13 -0.45
C LEU A 33 -8.28 11.90 -0.11
N ILE A 34 -7.78 10.70 -0.38
CA ILE A 34 -8.55 9.47 -0.12
C ILE A 34 -8.76 9.25 1.38
N ARG A 35 -7.82 9.64 2.24
CA ARG A 35 -7.97 9.55 3.70
C ARG A 35 -9.10 10.42 4.26
N VAL A 36 -9.39 11.53 3.59
CA VAL A 36 -10.53 12.39 3.94
C VAL A 36 -11.85 11.80 3.42
N VAL A 37 -11.82 11.22 2.21
CA VAL A 37 -13.02 10.71 1.55
C VAL A 37 -13.44 9.32 2.07
N ILE A 38 -12.49 8.43 2.34
CA ILE A 38 -12.78 7.04 2.66
C ILE A 38 -13.66 6.85 3.91
N PRO A 39 -13.51 7.62 5.00
CA PRO A 39 -14.37 7.49 6.17
C PRO A 39 -15.86 7.75 5.86
N THR A 40 -16.15 8.62 4.90
CA THR A 40 -17.54 8.92 4.49
C THR A 40 -18.16 7.80 3.66
N LEU A 41 -17.32 6.99 2.97
CA LEU A 41 -17.73 5.83 2.18
C LEU A 41 -17.67 4.53 2.97
N ALA A 42 -16.91 4.47 4.05
CA ALA A 42 -16.64 3.25 4.83
C ALA A 42 -17.92 2.57 5.34
N HIS A 43 -18.96 3.35 5.66
CA HIS A 43 -20.25 2.82 6.12
C HIS A 43 -20.97 1.92 5.09
N ARG A 44 -20.61 2.02 3.82
CA ARG A 44 -21.24 1.27 2.72
C ARG A 44 -20.36 0.15 2.17
N LEU A 45 -19.09 0.09 2.58
CA LEU A 45 -18.11 -0.81 2.00
C LEU A 45 -17.66 -1.86 3.03
N ARG A 46 -17.60 -3.12 2.62
CA ARG A 46 -17.00 -4.17 3.44
C ARG A 46 -15.48 -3.97 3.47
N GLU A 47 -14.91 -3.80 4.65
CA GLU A 47 -13.49 -3.51 4.86
C GLU A 47 -12.58 -4.53 4.18
N SER A 48 -12.91 -5.81 4.25
CA SER A 48 -12.18 -6.88 3.58
C SER A 48 -12.16 -6.72 2.05
N THR A 49 -13.29 -6.28 1.46
CA THR A 49 -13.38 -6.07 0.01
C THR A 49 -12.51 -4.90 -0.43
N VAL A 50 -12.53 -3.79 0.33
CA VAL A 50 -11.68 -2.63 0.04
C VAL A 50 -10.21 -3.00 0.17
N LEU A 51 -9.84 -3.75 1.22
CA LEU A 51 -8.45 -4.17 1.45
C LEU A 51 -7.95 -5.06 0.31
N VAL A 52 -8.69 -6.10 -0.05
CA VAL A 52 -8.32 -7.00 -1.16
C VAL A 52 -8.28 -6.25 -2.49
N GLY A 53 -9.26 -5.38 -2.74
CA GLY A 53 -9.31 -4.55 -3.94
C GLY A 53 -8.10 -3.62 -4.05
N ALA A 54 -7.74 -2.93 -2.95
CA ALA A 54 -6.57 -2.07 -2.90
C ALA A 54 -5.25 -2.85 -3.11
N MET A 55 -5.14 -4.07 -2.56
CA MET A 55 -3.97 -4.92 -2.76
C MET A 55 -3.83 -5.36 -4.22
N LEU A 56 -4.92 -5.82 -4.84
CA LEU A 56 -4.91 -6.22 -6.26
C LEU A 56 -4.61 -5.03 -7.18
N TRP A 57 -5.21 -3.88 -6.90
CA TRP A 57 -4.94 -2.66 -7.62
C TRP A 57 -3.47 -2.22 -7.51
N THR A 58 -2.93 -2.26 -6.30
CA THR A 58 -1.51 -1.96 -6.04
C THR A 58 -0.59 -2.92 -6.80
N ALA A 59 -0.90 -4.23 -6.80
CA ALA A 59 -0.13 -5.22 -7.53
C ALA A 59 -0.17 -4.97 -9.05
N ALA A 60 -1.34 -4.63 -9.60
CA ALA A 60 -1.50 -4.30 -11.02
C ALA A 60 -0.68 -3.05 -11.41
N VAL A 61 -0.77 -1.98 -10.62
CA VAL A 61 -0.01 -0.76 -10.89
C VAL A 61 1.50 -1.01 -10.78
N PHE A 62 1.96 -1.78 -9.79
CA PHE A 62 3.38 -2.17 -9.69
C PHE A 62 3.83 -3.01 -10.88
N ALA A 63 2.99 -3.89 -11.40
CA ALA A 63 3.31 -4.68 -12.60
C ALA A 63 3.48 -3.80 -13.85
N VAL A 64 2.72 -2.71 -13.96
CA VAL A 64 2.79 -1.77 -15.08
C VAL A 64 3.95 -0.77 -14.93
N TYR A 65 4.36 -0.45 -13.71
CA TYR A 65 5.35 0.59 -13.41
C TYR A 65 6.66 0.49 -14.20
N PRO A 66 7.28 -0.70 -14.39
CA PRO A 66 8.51 -0.84 -15.16
C PRO A 66 8.39 -0.44 -16.64
N PHE A 67 7.19 -0.50 -17.22
CA PHE A 67 6.95 -0.15 -18.62
C PHE A 67 6.72 1.34 -18.85
N VAL A 68 6.46 2.09 -17.78
CA VAL A 68 6.18 3.52 -17.83
C VAL A 68 7.46 4.29 -18.09
N ARG A 69 7.55 4.97 -19.23
CA ARG A 69 8.76 5.69 -19.69
C ARG A 69 8.63 7.22 -19.67
N THR A 70 7.46 7.75 -19.33
CA THR A 70 7.20 9.19 -19.32
C THR A 70 6.87 9.69 -17.92
N PRO A 71 7.29 10.93 -17.55
CA PRO A 71 6.98 11.50 -16.23
C PRO A 71 5.47 11.56 -15.96
N TRP A 72 4.68 11.88 -16.95
CA TRP A 72 3.20 11.98 -16.85
C TRP A 72 2.56 10.64 -16.52
N ALA A 73 2.93 9.58 -17.23
CA ALA A 73 2.41 8.24 -16.96
C ALA A 73 2.88 7.74 -15.60
N MET A 74 4.10 8.09 -15.17
CA MET A 74 4.61 7.79 -13.83
C MET A 74 3.83 8.52 -12.74
N GLY A 75 3.46 9.78 -12.98
CA GLY A 75 2.58 10.57 -12.12
C GLY A 75 1.19 9.95 -12.00
N THR A 76 0.60 9.51 -13.11
CA THR A 76 -0.69 8.81 -13.11
C THR A 76 -0.64 7.52 -12.28
N CYS A 77 0.38 6.68 -12.47
CA CYS A 77 0.59 5.49 -11.65
C CYS A 77 0.76 5.84 -10.17
N ALA A 78 1.46 6.94 -9.86
CA ALA A 78 1.65 7.40 -8.49
C ALA A 78 0.33 7.83 -7.84
N VAL A 79 -0.53 8.55 -8.54
CA VAL A 79 -1.88 8.93 -8.07
C VAL A 79 -2.74 7.70 -7.83
N LEU A 80 -2.76 6.74 -8.75
CA LEU A 80 -3.50 5.49 -8.62
C LEU A 80 -3.04 4.67 -7.41
N LEU A 81 -1.72 4.58 -7.18
CA LEU A 81 -1.16 3.97 -5.97
C LEU A 81 -1.53 4.74 -4.71
N GLY A 82 -1.52 6.07 -4.77
CA GLY A 82 -1.89 6.94 -3.65
C GLY A 82 -3.32 6.66 -3.17
N PHE A 83 -4.27 6.53 -4.08
CA PHE A 83 -5.65 6.17 -3.75
C PHE A 83 -5.75 4.76 -3.14
N ALA A 84 -5.08 3.78 -3.73
CA ALA A 84 -5.10 2.41 -3.20
C ALA A 84 -4.48 2.33 -1.80
N LEU A 85 -3.25 2.80 -1.63
CA LEU A 85 -2.51 2.69 -0.37
C LEU A 85 -3.07 3.63 0.71
N GLY A 86 -3.62 4.78 0.32
CA GLY A 86 -4.25 5.72 1.23
C GLY A 86 -5.53 5.18 1.88
N SER A 87 -6.28 4.33 1.17
CA SER A 87 -7.50 3.70 1.68
C SER A 87 -7.24 2.55 2.66
N VAL A 88 -6.08 1.90 2.57
CA VAL A 88 -5.75 0.71 3.37
C VAL A 88 -5.61 1.03 4.87
N GLN A 89 -4.98 2.13 5.23
CA GLN A 89 -4.72 2.47 6.64
C GLN A 89 -6.00 2.63 7.48
N PRO A 90 -6.98 3.45 7.08
CA PRO A 90 -8.22 3.58 7.84
C PRO A 90 -9.00 2.27 7.90
N MET A 91 -9.00 1.46 6.83
CA MET A 91 -9.67 0.16 6.83
C MET A 91 -9.02 -0.83 7.81
N ILE A 92 -7.69 -0.91 7.87
CA ILE A 92 -6.99 -1.75 8.85
C ILE A 92 -7.30 -1.29 10.27
N MET A 93 -7.35 0.01 10.53
CA MET A 93 -7.69 0.51 11.87
C MET A 93 -9.13 0.17 12.26
N ALA A 94 -10.07 0.31 11.33
CA ALA A 94 -11.46 -0.08 11.57
C ALA A 94 -11.58 -1.58 11.88
N THR A 95 -10.95 -2.44 11.06
CA THR A 95 -10.92 -3.89 11.31
C THR A 95 -10.28 -4.21 12.66
N LEU A 96 -9.15 -3.58 12.99
CA LEU A 96 -8.45 -3.81 14.24
C LEU A 96 -9.33 -3.47 15.47
N HIS A 97 -10.07 -2.36 15.40
CA HIS A 97 -11.02 -2.00 16.44
C HIS A 97 -12.19 -2.99 16.60
N GLN A 98 -12.63 -3.60 15.49
CA GLN A 98 -13.74 -4.55 15.53
C GLN A 98 -13.34 -5.92 16.10
N ILE A 99 -12.14 -6.42 15.79
CA ILE A 99 -11.70 -7.77 16.18
C ILE A 99 -10.97 -7.81 17.51
N THR A 100 -10.52 -6.67 18.03
CA THR A 100 -9.73 -6.61 19.28
C THR A 100 -10.63 -6.25 20.46
N PRO A 101 -10.59 -6.99 21.57
CA PRO A 101 -11.26 -6.60 22.81
C PRO A 101 -10.81 -5.23 23.31
N HIS A 102 -11.71 -4.47 23.96
CA HIS A 102 -11.45 -3.09 24.37
C HIS A 102 -10.24 -2.93 25.30
N ASP A 103 -10.02 -3.89 26.19
CA ASP A 103 -8.91 -3.92 27.13
C ASP A 103 -7.53 -4.17 26.45
N ARG A 104 -7.53 -4.70 25.23
CA ARG A 104 -6.30 -5.03 24.48
C ARG A 104 -6.05 -4.17 23.25
N HIS A 105 -6.82 -3.12 23.02
CA HIS A 105 -6.62 -2.21 21.88
C HIS A 105 -5.21 -1.61 21.86
N GLY A 106 -4.65 -1.26 23.02
CA GLY A 106 -3.28 -0.70 23.13
C GLY A 106 -2.21 -1.70 22.65
N GLU A 107 -2.34 -2.97 23.00
CA GLU A 107 -1.41 -4.03 22.55
C GLU A 107 -1.47 -4.20 21.03
N ALA A 108 -2.67 -4.26 20.46
CA ALA A 108 -2.87 -4.43 19.03
C ALA A 108 -2.28 -3.27 18.21
N ILE A 109 -2.49 -2.03 18.67
CA ILE A 109 -1.91 -0.83 18.05
C ILE A 109 -0.39 -0.82 18.22
N GLY A 110 0.11 -1.22 19.38
CA GLY A 110 1.55 -1.33 19.66
C GLY A 110 2.23 -2.35 18.75
N LEU A 111 1.66 -3.55 18.62
CA LEU A 111 2.18 -4.61 17.73
C LEU A 111 2.17 -4.18 16.26
N ARG A 112 1.09 -3.54 15.82
CA ARG A 112 1.00 -2.96 14.47
C ARG A 112 2.10 -1.91 14.24
N SER A 113 2.29 -1.00 15.18
CA SER A 113 3.30 0.06 15.08
C SER A 113 4.71 -0.51 15.05
N MET A 114 4.99 -1.53 15.87
CA MET A 114 6.25 -2.27 15.87
C MET A 114 6.51 -2.91 14.50
N THR A 115 5.51 -3.58 13.93
CA THR A 115 5.62 -4.22 12.60
C THR A 115 5.90 -3.19 11.51
N ILE A 116 5.21 -2.04 11.52
CA ILE A 116 5.43 -0.95 10.55
C ILE A 116 6.83 -0.39 10.69
N ASN A 117 7.29 -0.10 11.92
CA ASN A 117 8.62 0.46 12.15
C ASN A 117 9.72 -0.52 11.76
N PHE A 118 9.58 -1.81 12.12
CA PHE A 118 10.50 -2.86 11.69
C PHE A 118 10.57 -2.95 10.16
N SER A 119 9.43 -3.01 9.49
CA SER A 119 9.38 -3.03 8.02
C SER A 119 10.00 -1.76 7.41
N SER A 120 9.77 -0.60 8.01
CA SER A 120 10.33 0.68 7.54
C SER A 120 11.85 0.75 7.67
N ALA A 121 12.43 0.07 8.66
CA ALA A 121 13.88 -0.03 8.82
C ALA A 121 14.51 -1.07 7.89
N VAL A 122 13.88 -2.24 7.76
CA VAL A 122 14.45 -3.37 7.00
C VAL A 122 14.22 -3.24 5.49
N MET A 123 13.05 -2.77 5.06
CA MET A 123 12.71 -2.72 3.63
C MET A 123 13.65 -1.84 2.78
N PRO A 124 14.12 -0.66 3.20
CA PRO A 124 15.09 0.11 2.42
C PRO A 124 16.40 -0.64 2.19
N LEU A 125 16.87 -1.41 3.18
CA LEU A 125 18.07 -2.24 3.03
C LEU A 125 17.86 -3.35 1.98
N LEU A 126 16.74 -4.05 2.05
CA LEU A 126 16.38 -5.08 1.07
C LEU A 126 16.21 -4.49 -0.34
N PHE A 127 15.59 -3.32 -0.45
CA PHE A 127 15.43 -2.64 -1.74
C PHE A 127 16.73 -2.08 -2.28
N GLY A 128 17.63 -1.59 -1.39
CA GLY A 128 18.97 -1.14 -1.79
C GLY A 128 19.80 -2.28 -2.34
N LEU A 129 19.91 -3.39 -1.61
CA LEU A 129 20.63 -4.58 -2.02
C LEU A 129 20.00 -5.25 -3.26
N GLY A 130 18.68 -5.43 -3.24
CA GLY A 130 17.95 -6.01 -4.36
C GLY A 130 18.00 -5.16 -5.63
N GLY A 131 17.89 -3.83 -5.48
CA GLY A 131 18.00 -2.89 -6.60
C GLY A 131 19.38 -2.86 -7.21
N ALA A 132 20.44 -2.95 -6.39
CA ALA A 132 21.81 -3.03 -6.87
C ALA A 132 22.10 -4.35 -7.61
N ALA A 133 21.50 -5.46 -7.16
CA ALA A 133 21.73 -6.79 -7.75
C ALA A 133 20.87 -7.06 -8.98
N LEU A 134 19.60 -6.63 -9.00
CA LEU A 134 18.60 -7.02 -9.98
C LEU A 134 18.03 -5.83 -10.79
N GLY A 135 18.42 -4.60 -10.45
CA GLY A 135 17.89 -3.37 -11.03
C GLY A 135 16.56 -2.91 -10.42
N ALA A 136 16.27 -1.60 -10.51
CA ALA A 136 15.09 -1.00 -9.89
C ALA A 136 13.76 -1.53 -10.45
N ALA A 137 13.71 -1.87 -11.74
CA ALA A 137 12.52 -2.40 -12.40
C ALA A 137 12.08 -3.76 -11.84
N SER A 138 13.03 -4.65 -11.51
CA SER A 138 12.73 -5.98 -10.97
C SER A 138 12.10 -5.93 -9.58
N LEU A 139 12.43 -4.91 -8.77
CA LEU A 139 11.81 -4.69 -7.46
C LEU A 139 10.30 -4.47 -7.56
N PHE A 140 9.82 -3.80 -8.61
CA PHE A 140 8.39 -3.62 -8.84
C PHE A 140 7.69 -4.95 -9.11
N TRP A 141 8.32 -5.86 -9.88
CA TRP A 141 7.77 -7.20 -10.15
C TRP A 141 7.72 -8.06 -8.89
N VAL A 142 8.80 -8.06 -8.09
CA VAL A 142 8.84 -8.78 -6.81
C VAL A 142 7.75 -8.27 -5.88
N MET A 143 7.57 -6.95 -5.78
CA MET A 143 6.52 -6.37 -4.94
C MET A 143 5.11 -6.62 -5.49
N ALA A 144 4.93 -6.59 -6.80
CA ALA A 144 3.65 -6.94 -7.42
C ALA A 144 3.26 -8.39 -7.07
N ALA A 145 4.21 -9.32 -7.18
CA ALA A 145 4.01 -10.72 -6.80
C ALA A 145 3.73 -10.90 -5.30
N ALA A 146 4.51 -10.23 -4.43
CA ALA A 146 4.34 -10.31 -2.98
C ALA A 146 2.98 -9.75 -2.53
N VAL A 147 2.57 -8.58 -3.05
CA VAL A 147 1.27 -7.97 -2.74
C VAL A 147 0.12 -8.79 -3.34
N GLY A 148 0.28 -9.33 -4.54
CA GLY A 148 -0.67 -10.23 -5.18
C GLY A 148 -0.89 -11.51 -4.37
N ALA A 149 0.19 -12.16 -3.92
CA ALA A 149 0.13 -13.33 -3.04
C ALA A 149 -0.51 -12.99 -1.68
N GLY A 150 -0.17 -11.84 -1.10
CA GLY A 150 -0.79 -11.34 0.13
C GLY A 150 -2.29 -11.11 0.00
N SER A 151 -2.77 -10.71 -1.18
CA SER A 151 -4.21 -10.53 -1.43
C SER A 151 -4.98 -11.86 -1.35
N TYR A 152 -4.35 -12.97 -1.78
CA TYR A 152 -4.94 -14.30 -1.64
C TYR A 152 -5.08 -14.70 -0.17
N ALA A 153 -4.03 -14.49 0.64
CA ALA A 153 -4.10 -14.73 2.09
C ALA A 153 -5.17 -13.85 2.77
N ALA A 154 -5.26 -12.58 2.41
CA ALA A 154 -6.24 -11.65 2.96
C ALA A 154 -7.71 -12.06 2.67
N ARG A 155 -7.97 -12.74 1.54
CA ARG A 155 -9.31 -13.28 1.22
C ARG A 155 -9.74 -14.39 2.18
N HIS A 156 -8.80 -15.20 2.65
CA HIS A 156 -9.11 -16.28 3.60
C HIS A 156 -9.37 -15.74 5.00
N VAL A 157 -8.60 -14.78 5.47
CA VAL A 157 -8.81 -14.13 6.78
C VAL A 157 -10.16 -13.42 6.85
N GLY A 158 -10.58 -12.74 5.79
CA GLY A 158 -11.88 -12.05 5.74
C GLY A 158 -13.11 -12.98 5.73
N ARG A 159 -12.92 -14.28 5.49
CA ARG A 159 -14.00 -15.29 5.57
C ARG A 159 -14.21 -15.83 6.98
N GLU A 160 -13.18 -15.89 7.80
CA GLU A 160 -13.24 -16.35 9.19
C GLU A 160 -13.75 -15.27 10.16
N SER A 161 -13.66 -14.00 9.77
CA SER A 161 -14.15 -12.85 10.55
C SER A 161 -15.64 -12.54 10.33
N ALA A 162 -16.45 -13.49 9.83
CA ALA A 162 -17.90 -13.34 9.83
C ALA A 162 -18.38 -13.20 11.30
N PRO A 163 -19.24 -12.19 11.63
CA PRO A 163 -19.63 -11.94 13.00
C PRO A 163 -20.23 -13.20 13.58
N VAL A 164 -19.68 -13.65 14.72
CA VAL A 164 -20.35 -14.62 15.58
C VAL A 164 -21.66 -13.95 15.96
N ALA A 165 -22.75 -14.40 15.31
CA ALA A 165 -24.08 -13.94 15.64
C ALA A 165 -24.24 -14.12 17.16
N TYR A 166 -24.46 -13.01 17.85
CA TYR A 166 -24.84 -12.99 19.26
C TYR A 166 -26.09 -13.83 19.37
N ARG A 167 -25.92 -15.09 19.74
CA ARG A 167 -27.05 -15.92 20.16
C ARG A 167 -27.42 -15.43 21.56
N ALA A 168 -28.49 -14.64 21.59
CA ALA A 168 -29.22 -14.32 22.79
C ALA A 168 -29.83 -15.59 23.40
#